data_96e45c96aa873ded6c23eaa3b40145ea
#
_entry.id   96e45c96aa873ded6c23eaa3b40145ea
#
_cell.length_a   1.000
_cell.length_b   1.000
_cell.length_c   1.000
_cell.angle_alpha   90.00
_cell.angle_beta   90.00
_cell.angle_gamma   90.00
#
_symmetry.space_group_name_H-M   'P 1'
#
loop_
_entity.id
_entity.type
_entity.pdbx_description
1 polymer ?
#
loop_
_entity_poly.entity_id
_entity_poly.type
_entity_poly.pdbx_seq_one_letter_code
_entity_poly.pdbx_strand_id
1 'polypeptide(L)'
;MITQIEQNKSIALRFAQDGWGTNPNWQQTWDELMVTDVIHHFNSSPEPIVGLEANKVFNASLFQGFPNIHQMIEDTIAEGDKVVYRTTLQGTQTGEFLGIPPTGKSAKINDFTLLRISNGKIVEWWYECNLLA
;
A
#
# COMPACT_ATOMS: atom_id res chain seq x y z
N MET A 1 27.03 2.40 -9.10
CA MET A 1 26.34 3.34 -8.18
C MET A 1 24.85 3.36 -8.49
N ILE A 2 24.01 3.21 -7.48
CA ILE A 2 22.56 3.29 -7.62
C ILE A 2 22.14 4.76 -7.67
N THR A 3 21.34 5.13 -8.67
CA THR A 3 20.78 6.49 -8.75
C THR A 3 19.67 6.66 -7.72
N GLN A 4 19.30 7.90 -7.41
CA GLN A 4 18.18 8.21 -6.52
C GLN A 4 16.87 7.62 -7.06
N ILE A 5 16.67 7.69 -8.38
CA ILE A 5 15.49 7.11 -9.05
C ILE A 5 15.44 5.59 -8.85
N GLU A 6 16.57 4.90 -9.05
CA GLU A 6 16.63 3.45 -8.86
C GLU A 6 16.39 3.05 -7.41
N GLN A 7 16.95 3.81 -6.46
CA GLN A 7 16.74 3.58 -5.04
C GLN A 7 15.26 3.76 -4.68
N ASN A 8 14.62 4.82 -5.19
CA ASN A 8 13.21 5.09 -4.91
C ASN A 8 12.32 3.99 -5.50
N LYS A 9 12.62 3.51 -6.71
CA LYS A 9 11.89 2.37 -7.29
C LYS A 9 12.04 1.11 -6.46
N SER A 10 13.22 0.87 -5.91
CA SER A 10 13.48 -0.28 -5.05
C SER A 10 12.64 -0.22 -3.76
N ILE A 11 12.50 0.97 -3.17
CA ILE A 11 11.64 1.18 -2.00
C ILE A 11 10.18 0.89 -2.34
N ALA A 12 9.71 1.40 -3.48
CA ALA A 12 8.34 1.15 -3.94
C ALA A 12 8.07 -0.34 -4.16
N LEU A 13 9.01 -1.04 -4.82
CA LEU A 13 8.89 -2.47 -5.06
C LEU A 13 8.81 -3.25 -3.75
N ARG A 14 9.65 -2.91 -2.79
CA ARG A 14 9.65 -3.55 -1.49
C ARG A 14 8.33 -3.31 -0.74
N PHE A 15 7.80 -2.10 -0.78
CA PHE A 15 6.52 -1.79 -0.18
C PHE A 15 5.39 -2.61 -0.81
N ALA A 16 5.36 -2.71 -2.14
CA ALA A 16 4.33 -3.46 -2.85
C ALA A 16 4.42 -4.97 -2.61
N GLN A 17 5.62 -5.51 -2.45
CA GLN A 17 5.82 -6.96 -2.29
C GLN A 17 5.77 -7.41 -0.83
N ASP A 18 6.43 -6.68 0.06
CA ASP A 18 6.63 -7.10 1.44
C ASP A 18 5.74 -6.37 2.44
N GLY A 19 5.04 -5.34 2.00
CA GLY A 19 4.19 -4.50 2.86
C GLY A 19 2.75 -4.99 3.00
N TRP A 20 2.44 -6.22 2.56
CA TRP A 20 1.08 -6.75 2.62
C TRP A 20 0.94 -7.85 3.67
N GLY A 21 -0.29 -8.08 4.10
CA GLY A 21 -0.60 -9.01 5.18
C GLY A 21 -0.25 -10.47 4.91
N THR A 22 0.03 -10.84 3.65
CA THR A 22 0.55 -12.16 3.31
C THR A 22 1.99 -12.35 3.80
N ASN A 23 2.71 -11.26 4.08
CA ASN A 23 3.99 -11.30 4.76
C ASN A 23 3.74 -11.12 6.26
N PRO A 24 4.05 -12.09 7.12
CA PRO A 24 3.81 -11.95 8.56
C PRO A 24 4.62 -10.81 9.19
N ASN A 25 5.65 -10.32 8.52
CA ASN A 25 6.51 -9.22 8.99
C ASN A 25 6.19 -7.89 8.29
N TRP A 26 4.98 -7.71 7.76
CA TRP A 26 4.64 -6.49 7.02
C TRP A 26 4.79 -5.23 7.86
N GLN A 27 4.48 -5.30 9.16
CA GLN A 27 4.61 -4.13 10.03
C GLN A 27 6.07 -3.71 10.19
N GLN A 28 6.97 -4.68 10.32
CA GLN A 28 8.41 -4.40 10.38
C GLN A 28 8.89 -3.77 9.08
N THR A 29 8.41 -4.25 7.94
CA THR A 29 8.72 -3.65 6.63
C THR A 29 8.30 -2.19 6.59
N TRP A 30 7.09 -1.88 7.08
CA TRP A 30 6.61 -0.50 7.15
C TRP A 30 7.48 0.36 8.07
N ASP A 31 7.91 -0.18 9.21
CA ASP A 31 8.81 0.55 10.13
C ASP A 31 10.12 0.92 9.43
N GLU A 32 10.63 0.05 8.58
CA GLU A 32 11.87 0.29 7.85
C GLU A 32 11.71 1.26 6.69
N LEU A 33 10.54 1.28 6.05
CA LEU A 33 10.32 2.05 4.82
C LEU A 33 9.72 3.43 5.04
N MET A 34 9.05 3.68 6.16
CA MET A 34 8.23 4.88 6.37
C MET A 34 8.68 5.72 7.55
N VAL A 35 8.43 7.03 7.47
CA VAL A 35 8.57 7.92 8.63
C VAL A 35 7.37 7.75 9.57
N THR A 36 7.56 8.11 10.85
CA THR A 36 6.51 7.93 11.86
C THR A 36 5.28 8.81 11.64
N ASP A 37 5.42 9.93 10.95
CA ASP A 37 4.34 10.87 10.64
C ASP A 37 3.87 10.77 9.18
N VAL A 38 4.05 9.62 8.55
CA VAL A 38 3.66 9.36 7.16
C VAL A 38 2.18 9.69 6.93
N ILE A 39 1.87 10.22 5.76
CA ILE A 39 0.51 10.64 5.38
C ILE A 39 0.01 9.76 4.24
N HIS A 40 -1.18 9.19 4.41
CA HIS A 40 -1.82 8.33 3.42
C HIS A 40 -3.15 8.94 2.96
N HIS A 41 -3.25 9.15 1.66
CA HIS A 41 -4.48 9.64 1.01
C HIS A 41 -5.16 8.46 0.32
N PHE A 42 -6.29 8.03 0.88
CA PHE A 42 -6.99 6.84 0.39
C PHE A 42 -8.23 7.25 -0.41
N ASN A 43 -8.26 6.88 -1.69
CA ASN A 43 -9.42 7.06 -2.59
C ASN A 43 -10.04 8.46 -2.52
N SER A 44 -9.21 9.50 -2.54
CA SER A 44 -9.67 10.90 -2.48
C SER A 44 -10.54 11.19 -1.26
N SER A 45 -10.36 10.44 -0.18
CA SER A 45 -11.01 10.77 1.09
C SER A 45 -10.64 12.20 1.51
N PRO A 46 -11.60 13.01 1.99
CA PRO A 46 -11.30 14.39 2.37
C PRO A 46 -10.31 14.50 3.51
N GLU A 47 -10.18 13.45 4.33
CA GLU A 47 -9.22 13.45 5.44
C GLU A 47 -8.20 12.34 5.26
N PRO A 48 -6.90 12.68 5.22
CA PRO A 48 -5.86 11.67 5.13
C PRO A 48 -5.71 10.92 6.47
N ILE A 49 -5.12 9.73 6.38
CA ILE A 49 -4.71 8.98 7.56
C ILE A 49 -3.29 9.40 7.90
N VAL A 50 -3.09 10.05 9.06
CA VAL A 50 -1.81 10.59 9.46
C VAL A 50 -1.17 9.70 10.51
N GLY A 51 0.08 9.32 10.29
CA GLY A 51 0.86 8.56 11.23
C GLY A 51 1.02 7.09 10.87
N LEU A 52 2.19 6.55 11.14
CA LEU A 52 2.54 5.18 10.82
C LEU A 52 1.62 4.19 11.56
N GLU A 53 1.41 4.41 12.85
CA GLU A 53 0.60 3.49 13.65
C GLU A 53 -0.88 3.49 13.23
N ALA A 54 -1.44 4.69 12.93
CA ALA A 54 -2.81 4.79 12.44
C ALA A 54 -2.96 4.06 11.09
N ASN A 55 -1.97 4.18 10.23
CA ASN A 55 -1.97 3.50 8.93
C ASN A 55 -1.83 1.99 9.08
N LYS A 56 -1.05 1.51 10.04
CA LYS A 56 -0.97 0.08 10.34
C LYS A 56 -2.31 -0.46 10.80
N VAL A 57 -3.01 0.26 11.67
CA VAL A 57 -4.34 -0.15 12.15
C VAL A 57 -5.33 -0.24 10.99
N PHE A 58 -5.33 0.76 10.10
CA PHE A 58 -6.22 0.75 8.94
C PHE A 58 -5.94 -0.44 8.02
N ASN A 59 -4.67 -0.68 7.69
CA ASN A 59 -4.30 -1.77 6.80
C ASN A 59 -4.45 -3.14 7.47
N ALA A 60 -4.26 -3.24 8.78
CA ALA A 60 -4.53 -4.48 9.50
C ALA A 60 -5.98 -4.91 9.35
N SER A 61 -6.94 -3.97 9.34
CA SER A 61 -8.35 -4.30 9.13
C SER A 61 -8.59 -4.83 7.71
N LEU A 62 -7.92 -4.28 6.71
CA LEU A 62 -7.98 -4.78 5.34
C LEU A 62 -7.44 -6.21 5.27
N PHE A 63 -6.29 -6.46 5.89
CA PHE A 63 -5.64 -7.77 5.87
C PHE A 63 -6.45 -8.81 6.66
N GLN A 64 -7.19 -8.39 7.69
CA GLN A 64 -8.09 -9.26 8.42
C GLN A 64 -9.27 -9.71 7.54
N GLY A 65 -9.81 -8.78 6.73
CA GLY A 65 -10.89 -9.10 5.80
C GLY A 65 -10.44 -9.91 4.61
N PHE A 66 -9.22 -9.67 4.15
CA PHE A 66 -8.63 -10.33 2.97
C PHE A 66 -7.26 -10.90 3.33
N PRO A 67 -7.19 -12.04 4.05
CA PRO A 67 -5.90 -12.57 4.55
C PRO A 67 -4.91 -12.94 3.45
N ASN A 68 -5.39 -13.23 2.25
CA ASN A 68 -4.56 -13.62 1.11
C ASN A 68 -4.31 -12.46 0.13
N ILE A 69 -4.61 -11.22 0.52
CA ILE A 69 -4.48 -10.07 -0.38
C ILE A 69 -3.02 -9.84 -0.76
N HIS A 70 -2.78 -9.59 -2.04
CA HIS A 70 -1.44 -9.32 -2.55
C HIS A 70 -1.52 -8.44 -3.78
N GLN A 71 -0.41 -7.76 -4.07
CA GLN A 71 -0.25 -6.88 -5.24
C GLN A 71 0.79 -7.43 -6.20
N MET A 72 0.53 -7.26 -7.50
CA MET A 72 1.51 -7.47 -8.56
C MET A 72 1.73 -6.15 -9.29
N ILE A 73 2.98 -5.68 -9.34
CA ILE A 73 3.32 -4.46 -10.07
C ILE A 73 3.29 -4.73 -11.56
N GLU A 74 2.50 -3.95 -12.30
CA GLU A 74 2.43 -3.99 -13.75
C GLU A 74 3.37 -2.97 -14.39
N ASP A 75 3.37 -1.73 -13.88
CA ASP A 75 4.19 -0.63 -14.37
C ASP A 75 4.72 0.20 -13.22
N THR A 76 5.92 0.73 -13.37
CA THR A 76 6.53 1.65 -12.40
C THR A 76 7.15 2.82 -13.13
N ILE A 77 6.81 4.03 -12.72
CA ILE A 77 7.34 5.27 -13.27
C ILE A 77 7.86 6.12 -12.12
N ALA A 78 9.06 6.65 -12.24
CA ALA A 78 9.65 7.49 -11.19
C ALA A 78 10.24 8.75 -11.78
N GLU A 79 10.05 9.86 -11.08
CA GLU A 79 10.61 11.16 -11.43
C GLU A 79 10.80 11.98 -10.15
N GLY A 80 11.97 12.58 -9.98
CA GLY A 80 12.27 13.37 -8.80
C GLY A 80 12.18 12.51 -7.53
N ASP A 81 11.36 12.96 -6.58
CA ASP A 81 11.13 12.28 -5.31
C ASP A 81 9.90 11.36 -5.32
N LYS A 82 9.30 11.12 -6.49
CA LYS A 82 8.04 10.40 -6.61
C LYS A 82 8.18 9.12 -7.42
N VAL A 83 7.44 8.09 -6.99
CA VAL A 83 7.28 6.84 -7.73
C VAL A 83 5.79 6.55 -7.83
N VAL A 84 5.30 6.31 -9.04
CA VAL A 84 3.94 5.82 -9.24
C VAL A 84 4.01 4.41 -9.79
N TYR A 85 3.17 3.53 -9.30
CA TYR A 85 3.05 2.19 -9.85
C TYR A 85 1.59 1.78 -9.99
N ARG A 86 1.34 1.07 -11.07
CA ARG A 86 0.05 0.44 -11.35
C ARG A 86 0.15 -1.02 -10.96
N THR A 87 -0.80 -1.50 -10.22
CA THR A 87 -0.79 -2.86 -9.70
C THR A 87 -2.09 -3.59 -9.99
N THR A 88 -2.02 -4.92 -9.98
CA THR A 88 -3.17 -5.80 -9.89
C THR A 88 -3.25 -6.29 -8.45
N LEU A 89 -4.37 -6.01 -7.80
CA LEU A 89 -4.64 -6.40 -6.42
C LEU A 89 -5.62 -7.55 -6.44
N GLN A 90 -5.31 -8.64 -5.71
CA GLN A 90 -6.17 -9.83 -5.62
C GLN A 90 -6.33 -10.25 -4.17
N GLY A 91 -7.53 -10.71 -3.84
CA GLY A 91 -7.80 -11.25 -2.53
C GLY A 91 -9.19 -11.85 -2.45
N THR A 92 -9.42 -12.66 -1.39
CA THR A 92 -10.71 -13.28 -1.11
C THR A 92 -11.17 -12.80 0.26
N GLN A 93 -12.41 -12.31 0.34
CA GLN A 93 -12.96 -11.83 1.61
C GLN A 93 -13.43 -13.00 2.46
N THR A 94 -12.58 -13.44 3.38
CA THR A 94 -12.90 -14.49 4.34
C THR A 94 -13.08 -13.97 5.76
N GLY A 95 -12.84 -12.67 5.98
CA GLY A 95 -13.05 -11.99 7.25
C GLY A 95 -13.92 -10.75 7.08
N GLU A 96 -14.33 -10.15 8.21
CA GLU A 96 -15.09 -8.90 8.17
C GLU A 96 -14.19 -7.74 7.71
N PHE A 97 -14.75 -6.87 6.86
CA PHE A 97 -14.07 -5.65 6.42
C PHE A 97 -15.05 -4.49 6.37
N LEU A 98 -14.74 -3.40 7.08
CA LEU A 98 -15.56 -2.18 7.15
C LEU A 98 -17.02 -2.49 7.52
N GLY A 99 -17.22 -3.41 8.47
CA GLY A 99 -18.57 -3.81 8.92
C GLY A 99 -19.28 -4.77 7.98
N ILE A 100 -18.66 -5.16 6.87
CA ILE A 100 -19.25 -6.10 5.91
C ILE A 100 -18.84 -7.52 6.32
N PRO A 101 -19.82 -8.41 6.56
CA PRO A 101 -19.52 -9.81 6.91
C PRO A 101 -18.77 -10.53 5.79
N PRO A 102 -18.06 -11.62 6.09
CA PRO A 102 -17.37 -12.40 5.08
C PRO A 102 -18.30 -12.88 3.97
N THR A 103 -17.95 -12.60 2.72
CA THR A 103 -18.74 -13.00 1.55
C THR A 103 -18.18 -14.23 0.86
N GLY A 104 -16.92 -14.57 1.11
CA GLY A 104 -16.21 -15.63 0.40
C GLY A 104 -15.89 -15.27 -1.04
N LYS A 105 -16.15 -14.02 -1.45
CA LYS A 105 -15.92 -13.60 -2.84
C LYS A 105 -14.48 -13.18 -3.05
N SER A 106 -13.96 -13.55 -4.23
CA SER A 106 -12.66 -13.10 -4.69
C SER A 106 -12.79 -11.85 -5.52
N ALA A 107 -11.84 -10.93 -5.35
CA ALA A 107 -11.78 -9.70 -6.12
C ALA A 107 -10.43 -9.59 -6.79
N LYS A 108 -10.43 -9.01 -8.01
CA LYS A 108 -9.23 -8.68 -8.75
C LYS A 108 -9.44 -7.30 -9.34
N ILE A 109 -8.65 -6.34 -8.91
CA ILE A 109 -8.79 -4.95 -9.35
C ILE A 109 -7.44 -4.38 -9.73
N ASN A 110 -7.47 -3.34 -10.57
CA ASN A 110 -6.27 -2.54 -10.83
C ASN A 110 -6.29 -1.34 -9.90
N ASP A 111 -5.12 -0.99 -9.39
CA ASP A 111 -4.97 0.19 -8.55
C ASP A 111 -3.71 0.96 -8.89
N PHE A 112 -3.63 2.18 -8.38
CA PHE A 112 -2.49 3.07 -8.54
C PHE A 112 -2.03 3.54 -7.18
N THR A 113 -0.72 3.56 -7.00
CA THR A 113 -0.10 4.11 -5.80
C THR A 113 0.97 5.11 -6.22
N LEU A 114 0.93 6.31 -5.65
CA LEU A 114 1.98 7.31 -5.81
C LEU A 114 2.66 7.50 -4.46
N LEU A 115 3.97 7.26 -4.42
CA LEU A 115 4.78 7.46 -3.22
C LEU A 115 5.61 8.73 -3.38
N ARG A 116 5.69 9.52 -2.31
CA ARG A 116 6.69 10.58 -2.18
C ARG A 116 7.73 10.11 -1.17
N ILE A 117 8.99 10.16 -1.58
CA ILE A 117 10.10 9.59 -0.82
C ILE A 117 11.10 10.70 -0.50
N SER A 118 11.52 10.80 0.75
CA SER A 118 12.51 11.77 1.20
C SER A 118 13.51 11.06 2.11
N ASN A 119 14.80 11.26 1.83
CA ASN A 119 15.88 10.66 2.61
C ASN A 119 15.75 9.14 2.77
N GLY A 120 15.34 8.47 1.70
CA GLY A 120 15.21 7.00 1.69
C GLY A 120 14.00 6.47 2.42
N LYS A 121 13.02 7.32 2.78
CA LYS A 121 11.81 6.92 3.49
C LYS A 121 10.58 7.43 2.78
N ILE A 122 9.50 6.65 2.82
CA ILE A 122 8.20 7.09 2.35
C ILE A 122 7.64 8.08 3.36
N VAL A 123 7.31 9.29 2.88
CA VAL A 123 6.78 10.36 3.73
C VAL A 123 5.30 10.61 3.48
N GLU A 124 4.82 10.25 2.30
CA GLU A 124 3.43 10.47 1.91
C GLU A 124 3.08 9.54 0.76
N TRP A 125 1.83 9.04 0.72
CA TRP A 125 1.39 8.29 -0.46
C TRP A 125 -0.09 8.50 -0.73
N TRP A 126 -0.45 8.34 -2.01
CA TRP A 126 -1.80 8.39 -2.53
C TRP A 126 -2.14 7.04 -3.12
N TYR A 127 -3.31 6.54 -2.80
CA TYR A 127 -3.78 5.25 -3.28
C TYR A 127 -5.17 5.41 -3.88
N GLU A 128 -5.34 4.94 -5.11
CA GLU A 128 -6.63 4.98 -5.79
C GLU A 128 -6.98 3.58 -6.31
N CYS A 129 -8.17 3.14 -5.99
CA CYS A 129 -8.73 1.88 -6.49
C CYS A 129 -10.22 2.03 -6.73
N ASN A 130 -10.78 1.15 -7.56
CA ASN A 130 -12.20 1.14 -7.81
C ASN A 130 -12.89 0.18 -6.84
N LEU A 131 -13.45 0.73 -5.75
CA LEU A 131 -14.13 -0.06 -4.73
C LEU A 131 -15.48 -0.61 -5.21
N LEU A 132 -15.99 -0.14 -6.35
CA LEU A 132 -17.28 -0.60 -6.90
C LEU A 132 -17.11 -1.72 -7.93
N ALA A 133 -15.87 -2.05 -8.28
CA ALA A 133 -15.59 -3.07 -9.27
C ALA A 133 -15.77 -4.48 -8.70
#